data_c6705544b489dacc2d270f78f9cbcb38
#
_entry.id   c6705544b489dacc2d270f78f9cbcb38
#
_cell.length_a   1.000
_cell.length_b   1.000
_cell.length_c   1.000
_cell.angle_alpha   90.00
_cell.angle_beta   90.00
_cell.angle_gamma   90.00
#
_symmetry.space_group_name_H-M   'P 1'
#
loop_
_entity.id
_entity.type
_entity.pdbx_description
1 polymer ?
#
loop_
_entity_poly.entity_id
_entity_poly.type
_entity_poly.pdbx_seq_one_letter_code
_entity_poly.pdbx_strand_id
1 'polypeptide(L)'
;MSPEFPPFLSPCMNITNMLHKCVAWTIEYYSEDVRLEIAAMPFGIRAAYVRLTEMLQEFGLDLRMPHSRAMGGGLFELRPRGKEGIARVFYCTMVGRRIVVLHSFIKKTQETPKRELDVARKRQKEVCGS
;
A
#
# COMPACT_ATOMS: atom_id res chain seq x y z
N MET A 1 -3.05 16.62 -23.44
CA MET A 1 -2.96 16.71 -22.81
C MET A 1 -3.02 16.54 -22.13
N SER A 2 -3.08 16.34 -22.33
CA SER A 2 -2.98 16.29 -21.51
C SER A 2 -3.17 16.00 -20.67
N PRO A 3 -3.35 15.79 -20.86
CA PRO A 3 -3.36 15.55 -19.83
C PRO A 3 -3.29 15.27 -18.96
N GLU A 4 -3.19 15.03 -19.16
CA GLU A 4 -2.96 15.08 -18.25
C GLU A 4 -2.90 15.13 -17.24
N PHE A 5 -2.87 15.12 -17.59
CA PHE A 5 -2.66 15.44 -16.51
C PHE A 5 -3.01 15.59 -15.82
N PRO A 6 -3.04 15.47 -16.02
CA PRO A 6 -3.17 15.81 -15.19
C PRO A 6 -3.51 15.93 -14.46
N PRO A 7 -3.83 15.73 -14.63
CA PRO A 7 -4.02 16.08 -13.78
C PRO A 7 -4.20 16.09 -12.91
N PHE A 8 -4.05 15.94 -13.01
CA PHE A 8 -3.94 16.13 -12.06
C PHE A 8 -3.95 16.58 -11.24
N LEU A 9 -3.63 16.39 -11.69
CA LEU A 9 -3.48 17.07 -11.03
C LEU A 9 -4.15 17.59 -10.40
N SER A 10 -4.11 17.22 -10.50
CA SER A 10 -5.03 17.60 -9.78
C SER A 10 -5.19 18.99 -9.41
N PRO A 11 -6.20 19.44 -9.69
CA PRO A 11 -6.56 20.80 -9.56
C PRO A 11 -6.48 21.31 -8.16
N CYS A 12 -6.64 20.45 -7.25
CA CYS A 12 -6.51 20.86 -5.88
C CYS A 12 -5.06 21.17 -5.55
N MET A 13 -4.26 21.22 -6.56
CA MET A 13 -2.84 21.48 -6.37
C MET A 13 -2.59 22.97 -6.32
N ASN A 14 -3.00 23.59 -5.24
CA ASN A 14 -2.61 24.96 -5.02
C ASN A 14 -1.19 24.96 -4.47
N ILE A 15 -0.59 26.13 -4.36
CA ILE A 15 0.79 26.24 -3.93
C ILE A 15 1.03 25.62 -2.57
N THR A 16 0.13 25.86 -1.63
CA THR A 16 0.27 25.31 -0.29
C THR A 16 0.27 23.79 -0.32
N ASN A 17 -0.65 23.22 -1.09
CA ASN A 17 -0.70 21.78 -1.21
C ASN A 17 0.55 21.24 -1.88
N MET A 18 1.08 21.96 -2.86
CA MET A 18 2.26 21.51 -3.54
C MET A 18 3.45 21.42 -2.59
N LEU A 19 3.59 22.39 -1.71
CA LEU A 19 4.69 22.37 -0.75
C LEU A 19 4.62 21.16 0.17
N HIS A 20 3.41 20.75 0.52
CA HIS A 20 3.23 19.57 1.35
C HIS A 20 3.27 18.29 0.51
N LYS A 21 2.68 18.33 -0.67
CA LYS A 21 2.55 17.15 -1.51
C LYS A 21 3.85 16.73 -2.18
N CYS A 22 4.83 17.63 -2.27
CA CYS A 22 6.09 17.24 -2.86
C CYS A 22 6.79 16.16 -2.04
N VAL A 23 6.33 15.93 -0.81
CA VAL A 23 6.87 14.88 0.03
C VAL A 23 5.91 13.70 0.14
N ALA A 24 4.90 13.65 -0.73
CA ALA A 24 3.97 12.53 -0.72
C ALA A 24 4.70 11.25 -1.12
N TRP A 25 4.21 10.14 -0.58
CA TRP A 25 4.78 8.83 -0.87
C TRP A 25 4.17 8.28 -2.16
N THR A 26 4.94 7.49 -2.88
CA THR A 26 4.44 6.81 -4.08
C THR A 26 4.23 5.34 -3.78
N ILE A 27 3.24 4.75 -4.46
CA ILE A 27 2.92 3.34 -4.30
C ILE A 27 3.44 2.58 -5.52
N GLU A 28 4.24 1.57 -5.26
CA GLU A 28 4.76 0.69 -6.30
C GLU A 28 4.41 -0.74 -5.93
N TYR A 29 4.52 -1.64 -6.88
CA TYR A 29 4.19 -3.04 -6.64
C TYR A 29 5.40 -3.91 -6.96
N TYR A 30 5.55 -4.96 -6.15
CA TYR A 30 6.63 -5.92 -6.36
C TYR A 30 6.61 -6.47 -7.79
N SER A 31 5.42 -6.75 -8.31
CA SER A 31 5.25 -7.25 -9.66
C SER A 31 3.86 -6.89 -10.15
N GLU A 32 3.67 -7.06 -11.46
CA GLU A 32 2.37 -6.84 -12.06
C GLU A 32 1.34 -7.83 -11.51
N ASP A 33 1.79 -9.05 -11.20
CA ASP A 33 0.89 -10.05 -10.62
C ASP A 33 0.31 -9.58 -9.29
N VAL A 34 1.13 -8.96 -8.45
CA VAL A 34 0.66 -8.44 -7.16
C VAL A 34 -0.39 -7.36 -7.40
N ARG A 35 -0.13 -6.46 -8.33
CA ARG A 35 -1.08 -5.39 -8.65
C ARG A 35 -2.41 -5.97 -9.14
N LEU A 36 -2.34 -6.98 -10.00
CA LEU A 36 -3.54 -7.59 -10.56
C LEU A 36 -4.33 -8.37 -9.51
N GLU A 37 -3.64 -9.02 -8.58
CA GLU A 37 -4.32 -9.73 -7.51
C GLU A 37 -5.15 -8.78 -6.65
N ILE A 38 -4.59 -7.61 -6.37
CA ILE A 38 -5.33 -6.61 -5.59
C ILE A 38 -6.49 -6.06 -6.41
N ALA A 39 -6.28 -5.82 -7.70
CA ALA A 39 -7.33 -5.31 -8.56
C ALA A 39 -8.49 -6.31 -8.71
N ALA A 40 -8.22 -7.58 -8.48
CA ALA A 40 -9.24 -8.63 -8.58
C ALA A 40 -9.99 -8.88 -7.27
N MET A 41 -9.64 -8.18 -6.20
CA MET A 41 -10.33 -8.36 -4.93
C MET A 41 -11.77 -7.87 -4.98
N PRO A 42 -12.64 -8.39 -4.10
CA PRO A 42 -14.03 -7.94 -4.06
C PRO A 42 -14.13 -6.43 -3.89
N PHE A 43 -15.21 -5.87 -4.42
CA PHE A 43 -15.37 -4.42 -4.51
C PHE A 43 -15.18 -3.69 -3.18
N GLY A 44 -15.80 -4.17 -2.12
CA GLY A 44 -15.71 -3.49 -0.82
C GLY A 44 -14.31 -3.46 -0.26
N ILE A 45 -13.61 -4.59 -0.39
CA ILE A 45 -12.22 -4.68 0.05
C ILE A 45 -11.34 -3.77 -0.81
N ARG A 46 -11.57 -3.77 -2.12
CA ARG A 46 -10.80 -2.96 -3.04
C ARG A 46 -11.00 -1.47 -2.77
N ALA A 47 -12.23 -1.06 -2.48
CA ALA A 47 -12.51 0.32 -2.15
C ALA A 47 -11.79 0.74 -0.87
N ALA A 48 -11.78 -0.15 0.12
CA ALA A 48 -11.06 0.11 1.37
C ALA A 48 -9.55 0.22 1.11
N TYR A 49 -9.03 -0.63 0.22
CA TYR A 49 -7.62 -0.57 -0.13
C TYR A 49 -7.26 0.79 -0.73
N VAL A 50 -8.11 1.28 -1.64
CA VAL A 50 -7.85 2.59 -2.25
C VAL A 50 -7.80 3.68 -1.19
N ARG A 51 -8.75 3.67 -0.25
CA ARG A 51 -8.75 4.67 0.83
C ARG A 51 -7.49 4.58 1.69
N LEU A 52 -7.07 3.35 2.01
CA LEU A 52 -5.89 3.16 2.84
C LEU A 52 -4.62 3.59 2.12
N THR A 53 -4.53 3.34 0.81
CA THR A 53 -3.36 3.78 0.06
C THR A 53 -3.30 5.29 -0.06
N GLU A 54 -4.44 5.96 -0.12
CA GLU A 54 -4.46 7.41 -0.11
C GLU A 54 -3.92 7.95 1.21
N MET A 55 -4.33 7.34 2.32
CA MET A 55 -3.80 7.70 3.62
C MET A 55 -2.31 7.41 3.72
N LEU A 56 -1.90 6.29 3.15
CA LEU A 56 -0.51 5.88 3.18
C LEU A 56 0.36 6.85 2.39
N GLN A 57 -0.15 7.34 1.28
CA GLN A 57 0.60 8.32 0.48
C GLN A 57 0.77 9.63 1.22
N GLU A 58 -0.18 9.97 2.07
CA GLU A 58 -0.11 11.21 2.84
C GLU A 58 0.75 11.06 4.09
N PHE A 59 0.55 9.98 4.84
CA PHE A 59 1.18 9.83 6.15
C PHE A 59 2.42 8.93 6.14
N GLY A 60 2.54 8.05 5.16
CA GLY A 60 3.71 7.18 5.06
C GLY A 60 3.94 6.38 6.34
N LEU A 61 5.12 6.53 6.92
CA LEU A 61 5.49 5.79 8.11
C LEU A 61 4.71 6.22 9.35
N ASP A 62 4.01 7.35 9.29
CA ASP A 62 3.21 7.80 10.41
C ASP A 62 1.83 7.17 10.46
N LEU A 63 1.44 6.43 9.41
CA LEU A 63 0.18 5.72 9.43
C LEU A 63 0.28 4.54 10.39
N ARG A 64 -0.68 4.47 11.35
CA ARG A 64 -0.61 3.49 12.41
C ARG A 64 -1.92 2.75 12.55
N MET A 65 -1.94 1.83 13.51
CA MET A 65 -3.16 1.09 13.83
C MET A 65 -4.33 2.04 13.95
N PRO A 66 -5.51 1.64 13.54
CA PRO A 66 -5.86 0.30 13.02
C PRO A 66 -5.59 0.11 11.54
N HIS A 67 -5.06 1.12 10.87
CA HIS A 67 -4.92 1.09 9.41
C HIS A 67 -3.67 0.33 8.98
N SER A 68 -2.57 0.54 9.68
CA SER A 68 -1.30 -0.08 9.34
C SER A 68 -0.66 -0.66 10.59
N ARG A 69 0.00 -1.79 10.43
CA ARG A 69 0.64 -2.47 11.55
C ARG A 69 2.08 -2.82 11.18
N ALA A 70 3.00 -2.49 12.07
CA ALA A 70 4.39 -2.87 11.86
C ALA A 70 4.57 -4.35 12.19
N MET A 71 5.21 -5.07 11.26
CA MET A 71 5.48 -6.50 11.43
C MET A 71 6.92 -6.77 11.84
N GLY A 72 7.71 -5.71 12.01
CA GLY A 72 9.12 -5.85 12.34
C GLY A 72 9.99 -5.91 11.09
N GLY A 73 11.26 -5.50 11.22
CA GLY A 73 12.19 -5.59 10.11
C GLY A 73 11.84 -4.72 8.91
N GLY A 74 11.07 -3.66 9.13
CA GLY A 74 10.70 -2.77 8.03
C GLY A 74 9.54 -3.25 7.20
N LEU A 75 8.86 -4.30 7.62
CA LEU A 75 7.68 -4.82 6.94
C LEU A 75 6.44 -4.31 7.64
N PHE A 76 5.45 -3.90 6.86
CA PHE A 76 4.18 -3.37 7.38
C PHE A 76 3.01 -4.08 6.73
N GLU A 77 1.86 -4.01 7.38
CA GLU A 77 0.65 -4.68 6.93
C GLU A 77 -0.50 -3.69 6.92
N LEU A 78 -1.19 -3.58 5.76
CA LEU A 78 -2.45 -2.87 5.66
C LEU A 78 -3.59 -3.87 5.82
N ARG A 79 -4.72 -3.39 6.31
CA ARG A 79 -5.87 -4.24 6.60
C ARG A 79 -7.14 -3.70 5.96
N PRO A 80 -7.25 -3.73 4.64
CA PRO A 80 -8.48 -3.27 4.00
C PRO A 80 -9.63 -4.20 4.34
N ARG A 81 -10.73 -3.63 4.80
CA ARG A 81 -11.89 -4.37 5.24
C ARG A 81 -13.11 -3.96 4.41
N GLY A 82 -13.82 -4.94 3.89
CA GLY A 82 -15.08 -4.74 3.22
C GLY A 82 -16.10 -5.69 3.79
N LYS A 83 -17.32 -5.63 3.29
CA LYS A 83 -18.35 -6.54 3.74
C LYS A 83 -18.04 -7.97 3.30
N GLU A 84 -17.16 -8.14 2.32
CA GLU A 84 -16.78 -9.46 1.82
C GLU A 84 -15.71 -10.12 2.69
N GLY A 85 -15.08 -9.36 3.59
CA GLY A 85 -14.03 -9.89 4.45
C GLY A 85 -12.93 -8.89 4.68
N ILE A 86 -11.78 -9.40 5.11
CA ILE A 86 -10.62 -8.58 5.41
C ILE A 86 -9.45 -9.10 4.61
N ALA A 87 -8.77 -8.20 3.90
CA ALA A 87 -7.54 -8.56 3.21
C ALA A 87 -6.35 -8.09 4.04
N ARG A 88 -5.20 -8.65 3.74
CA ARG A 88 -3.93 -8.22 4.31
C ARG A 88 -3.01 -7.90 3.17
N VAL A 89 -2.40 -6.72 3.22
CA VAL A 89 -1.49 -6.27 2.18
C VAL A 89 -0.17 -5.89 2.84
N PHE A 90 0.88 -6.61 2.49
CA PHE A 90 2.20 -6.36 3.06
C PHE A 90 2.95 -5.38 2.18
N TYR A 91 3.63 -4.44 2.81
CA TYR A 91 4.43 -3.47 2.09
C TYR A 91 5.68 -3.11 2.89
N CYS A 92 6.66 -2.55 2.22
CA CYS A 92 7.84 -1.99 2.86
C CYS A 92 8.09 -0.61 2.25
N THR A 93 8.98 0.16 2.88
CA THR A 93 9.30 1.49 2.38
C THR A 93 10.74 1.50 1.90
N MET A 94 10.98 2.34 0.90
CA MET A 94 12.30 2.49 0.31
C MET A 94 12.69 3.96 0.32
N VAL A 95 13.97 4.20 0.14
CA VAL A 95 14.50 5.56 0.06
C VAL A 95 13.77 6.32 -1.05
N GLY A 96 13.48 7.60 -0.81
CA GLY A 96 12.78 8.41 -1.79
C GLY A 96 11.27 8.38 -1.62
N ARG A 97 10.81 8.02 -0.44
CA ARG A 97 9.39 7.98 -0.10
C ARG A 97 8.63 7.07 -1.05
N ARG A 98 9.17 5.88 -1.23
CA ARG A 98 8.56 4.85 -2.06
C ARG A 98 8.02 3.75 -1.18
N ILE A 99 6.80 3.34 -1.46
CA ILE A 99 6.14 2.23 -0.77
C ILE A 99 5.99 1.12 -1.78
N VAL A 100 6.52 -0.05 -1.45
CA VAL A 100 6.46 -1.19 -2.37
C VAL A 100 5.55 -2.23 -1.77
N VAL A 101 4.45 -2.51 -2.47
CA VAL A 101 3.50 -3.55 -2.07
C VAL A 101 4.07 -4.89 -2.49
N LEU A 102 4.24 -5.78 -1.51
CA LEU A 102 4.96 -7.03 -1.72
C LEU A 102 4.05 -8.23 -1.93
N HIS A 103 2.93 -8.27 -1.22
CA HIS A 103 2.07 -9.45 -1.23
C HIS A 103 0.72 -9.09 -0.67
N SER A 104 -0.32 -9.80 -1.09
CA SER A 104 -1.65 -9.59 -0.56
C SER A 104 -2.39 -10.92 -0.52
N PHE A 105 -3.33 -11.02 0.40
CA PHE A 105 -4.22 -12.18 0.45
C PHE A 105 -5.46 -11.79 1.23
N ILE A 106 -6.53 -12.56 1.05
CA ILE A 106 -7.75 -12.36 1.80
C ILE A 106 -7.68 -13.23 3.04
N LYS A 107 -7.84 -12.62 4.18
CA LYS A 107 -7.68 -13.31 5.45
C LYS A 107 -8.88 -14.19 5.73
N LYS A 108 -8.62 -15.43 6.14
CA LYS A 108 -9.65 -16.37 6.48
C LYS A 108 -9.63 -16.78 7.95
N THR A 109 -8.57 -16.41 8.67
CA THR A 109 -8.42 -16.72 10.08
C THR A 109 -7.98 -15.49 10.84
N GLN A 110 -7.95 -15.58 12.15
CA GLN A 110 -7.51 -14.46 12.98
C GLN A 110 -6.02 -14.16 12.80
N GLU A 111 -5.23 -15.19 12.61
CA GLU A 111 -3.80 -15.03 12.54
C GLU A 111 -3.34 -14.94 11.09
N THR A 112 -2.23 -14.23 10.88
CA THR A 112 -1.59 -14.18 9.59
C THR A 112 -0.86 -15.51 9.37
N PRO A 113 -1.20 -16.26 8.31
CA PRO A 113 -0.50 -17.51 8.07
C PRO A 113 0.99 -17.27 7.84
N LYS A 114 1.79 -18.13 8.42
CA LYS A 114 3.24 -18.00 8.30
C LYS A 114 3.69 -18.02 6.85
N ARG A 115 3.02 -18.84 6.02
CA ARG A 115 3.35 -18.94 4.60
C ARG A 115 3.24 -17.58 3.89
N GLU A 116 2.18 -16.84 4.19
CA GLU A 116 1.99 -15.54 3.55
C GLU A 116 3.05 -14.54 4.03
N LEU A 117 3.36 -14.59 5.30
CA LEU A 117 4.38 -13.72 5.86
C LEU A 117 5.76 -14.04 5.26
N ASP A 118 6.06 -15.33 5.09
CA ASP A 118 7.33 -15.74 4.51
C ASP A 118 7.49 -15.24 3.08
N VAL A 119 6.41 -15.27 2.30
CA VAL A 119 6.45 -14.73 0.93
C VAL A 119 6.78 -13.25 0.96
N ALA A 120 6.12 -12.51 1.85
CA ALA A 120 6.37 -11.07 1.95
C ALA A 120 7.81 -10.79 2.35
N ARG A 121 8.33 -11.54 3.32
CA ARG A 121 9.72 -11.35 3.77
C ARG A 121 10.73 -11.64 2.67
N LYS A 122 10.49 -12.68 1.90
CA LYS A 122 11.37 -13.02 0.80
C LYS A 122 11.39 -11.92 -0.23
N ARG A 123 10.23 -11.42 -0.59
CA ARG A 123 10.12 -10.36 -1.58
C ARG A 123 10.72 -9.05 -1.07
N GLN A 124 10.57 -8.80 0.22
CA GLN A 124 11.18 -7.62 0.83
C GLN A 124 12.69 -7.65 0.66
N LYS A 125 13.31 -8.79 0.89
CA LYS A 125 14.75 -8.92 0.71
C LYS A 125 15.16 -8.66 -0.73
N GLU A 126 14.39 -9.16 -1.68
CA GLU A 126 14.68 -8.95 -3.09
C GLU A 126 14.61 -7.48 -3.46
N VAL A 127 13.62 -6.79 -2.94
CA VAL A 127 13.41 -5.38 -3.27
C VAL A 127 14.47 -4.51 -2.60
N CYS A 128 14.80 -4.81 -1.35
CA CYS A 128 15.75 -4.01 -0.60
C CYS A 128 17.21 -4.34 -0.93
N GLY A 129 17.42 -5.37 -1.71
CA GLY A 129 18.78 -5.70 -2.14
C GLY A 129 19.64 -6.32 -1.07
N SER A 130 19.03 -6.95 -0.09
CA SER A 130 19.81 -7.54 0.99
C SER A 130 19.25 -8.85 1.45
#